data_31f168869a3c3aa8dfb9471e2eee40dc
#
_entry.id   31f168869a3c3aa8dfb9471e2eee40dc
#
_cell.length_a   1.000
_cell.length_b   1.000
_cell.length_c   1.000
_cell.angle_alpha   90.00
_cell.angle_beta   90.00
_cell.angle_gamma   90.00
#
_symmetry.space_group_name_H-M   'P 1'
#
loop_
_entity.id
_entity.type
_entity.pdbx_description
1 polymer ?
#
loop_
_entity_poly.entity_id
_entity_poly.type
_entity_poly.pdbx_seq_one_letter_code
_entity_poly.pdbx_strand_id
1 'polypeptide(L)'
;KEIQKLINGGENPEEVAVIFRNRSDGTDMADMLSRFNIQFNLEGGQNVLSRPVIEKLILLMKTIGGIRNGQEGVDLFTLLNQPFFNCNQLDILKLSRFAADKKMQLWDALGSLPPNLDSPEKLTNVRSILSDLERDDAEGPFTLFFEKLLHKTGFLDWCLKSDDAIERLNSVNSLFS
;
A
#
# COMPACT_ATOMS: atom_id res chain seq x y z
N LYS A 1 8.32 -4.23 33.78
CA LYS A 1 8.94 -4.78 35.02
C LYS A 1 8.04 -5.84 35.66
N GLU A 2 6.72 -5.66 35.81
CA GLU A 2 5.82 -6.66 36.41
C GLU A 2 5.68 -7.91 35.55
N ILE A 3 5.42 -7.78 34.25
CA ILE A 3 5.34 -8.92 33.30
C ILE A 3 6.62 -9.74 33.35
N GLN A 4 7.78 -9.09 33.37
CA GLN A 4 9.08 -9.77 33.44
C GLN A 4 9.29 -10.51 34.76
N LYS A 5 8.73 -9.99 35.88
CA LYS A 5 8.74 -10.69 37.18
C LYS A 5 7.86 -11.93 37.18
N LEU A 6 6.64 -11.83 36.54
CA LEU A 6 5.72 -12.96 36.43
C LEU A 6 6.35 -14.08 35.60
N ILE A 7 6.89 -13.76 34.43
CA ILE A 7 7.56 -14.73 33.55
C ILE A 7 8.78 -15.36 34.25
N ASN A 8 9.63 -14.55 34.91
CA ASN A 8 10.77 -15.06 35.66
C ASN A 8 10.36 -15.87 36.90
N GLY A 9 9.15 -15.65 37.41
CA GLY A 9 8.54 -16.40 38.50
C GLY A 9 7.96 -17.76 38.10
N GLY A 10 7.95 -18.07 36.79
CA GLY A 10 7.47 -19.35 36.25
C GLY A 10 6.02 -19.32 35.79
N GLU A 11 5.38 -18.14 35.76
CA GLU A 11 4.03 -18.00 35.17
C GLU A 11 4.10 -18.25 33.66
N ASN A 12 3.09 -18.96 33.14
CA ASN A 12 2.97 -19.19 31.70
C ASN A 12 2.63 -17.89 31.00
N PRO A 13 3.46 -17.40 30.02
CA PRO A 13 3.18 -16.17 29.27
C PRO A 13 1.80 -16.15 28.60
N GLU A 14 1.25 -17.30 28.21
CA GLU A 14 -0.08 -17.42 27.59
C GLU A 14 -1.23 -17.12 28.57
N GLU A 15 -0.97 -17.15 29.88
CA GLU A 15 -1.94 -16.84 30.92
C GLU A 15 -1.85 -15.39 31.40
N VAL A 16 -0.87 -14.63 30.90
CA VAL A 16 -0.69 -13.23 31.26
C VAL A 16 -1.37 -12.30 30.25
N ALA A 17 -2.43 -11.63 30.66
CA ALA A 17 -3.11 -10.65 29.82
C ALA A 17 -2.87 -9.21 30.32
N VAL A 18 -2.62 -8.28 29.40
CA VAL A 18 -2.55 -6.85 29.68
C VAL A 18 -3.73 -6.15 29.02
N ILE A 19 -4.56 -5.52 29.83
CA ILE A 19 -5.74 -4.80 29.36
C ILE A 19 -5.44 -3.30 29.35
N PHE A 20 -5.66 -2.62 28.23
CA PHE A 20 -5.49 -1.17 28.07
C PHE A 20 -6.77 -0.52 27.57
N ARG A 21 -6.94 0.74 27.91
CA ARG A 21 -8.13 1.53 27.53
C ARG A 21 -7.99 2.13 26.16
N ASN A 22 -6.80 2.64 25.82
CA ASN A 22 -6.53 3.31 24.56
C ASN A 22 -5.62 2.43 23.69
N ARG A 23 -5.85 2.45 22.38
CA ARG A 23 -5.05 1.68 21.40
C ARG A 23 -3.58 2.10 21.38
N SER A 24 -3.28 3.40 21.57
CA SER A 24 -1.93 3.92 21.69
C SER A 24 -1.14 3.24 22.79
N ASP A 25 -1.77 3.04 23.95
CA ASP A 25 -1.12 2.41 25.12
C ASP A 25 -0.72 0.96 24.81
N GLY A 26 -1.55 0.26 24.02
CA GLY A 26 -1.27 -1.10 23.53
C GLY A 26 -0.08 -1.15 22.57
N THR A 27 0.05 -0.18 21.66
CA THR A 27 1.18 -0.08 20.73
C THR A 27 2.48 0.21 21.48
N ASP A 28 2.48 1.17 22.40
CA ASP A 28 3.64 1.50 23.22
C ASP A 28 4.10 0.31 24.07
N MET A 29 3.13 -0.47 24.59
CA MET A 29 3.39 -1.69 25.34
C MET A 29 4.01 -2.78 24.45
N ALA A 30 3.47 -2.97 23.24
CA ALA A 30 3.99 -3.94 22.27
C ALA A 30 5.45 -3.63 21.90
N ASP A 31 5.77 -2.37 21.63
CA ASP A 31 7.13 -1.91 21.36
C ASP A 31 8.07 -2.18 22.55
N MET A 32 7.58 -1.96 23.78
CA MET A 32 8.35 -2.22 24.98
C MET A 32 8.60 -3.73 25.17
N LEU A 33 7.59 -4.59 24.95
CA LEU A 33 7.73 -6.04 25.07
C LEU A 33 8.71 -6.58 24.01
N SER A 34 8.66 -6.07 22.79
CA SER A 34 9.59 -6.41 21.70
C SER A 34 11.04 -6.08 22.07
N ARG A 35 11.29 -4.91 22.68
CA ARG A 35 12.63 -4.51 23.14
C ARG A 35 13.19 -5.41 24.25
N PHE A 36 12.32 -6.02 25.03
CA PHE A 36 12.70 -6.98 26.07
C PHE A 36 12.70 -8.45 25.59
N ASN A 37 12.51 -8.70 24.28
CA ASN A 37 12.39 -10.02 23.68
C ASN A 37 11.31 -10.90 24.34
N ILE A 38 10.21 -10.29 24.80
CA ILE A 38 9.05 -10.99 25.35
C ILE A 38 8.07 -11.22 24.20
N GLN A 39 7.74 -12.47 23.91
CA GLN A 39 6.73 -12.82 22.93
C GLN A 39 5.35 -12.42 23.45
N PHE A 40 4.54 -11.81 22.58
CA PHE A 40 3.18 -11.39 22.93
C PHE A 40 2.25 -11.51 21.71
N ASN A 41 0.97 -11.60 21.98
CA ASN A 41 -0.08 -11.47 20.98
C ASN A 41 -0.89 -10.20 21.28
N LEU A 42 -1.00 -9.26 20.32
CA LEU A 42 -1.78 -8.04 20.49
C LEU A 42 -3.20 -8.27 19.99
N GLU A 43 -4.12 -8.59 20.91
CA GLU A 43 -5.54 -8.67 20.61
C GLU A 43 -6.16 -7.26 20.51
N GLY A 44 -6.96 -7.04 19.49
CA GLY A 44 -7.54 -5.71 19.22
C GLY A 44 -6.94 -5.01 18.00
N GLY A 45 -6.23 -5.77 17.19
CA GLY A 45 -5.79 -5.54 15.81
C GLY A 45 -5.27 -4.13 15.51
N GLN A 46 -4.03 -3.99 15.08
CA GLN A 46 -3.64 -2.84 14.26
C GLN A 46 -4.75 -2.63 13.22
N ASN A 47 -5.19 -1.38 13.05
CA ASN A 47 -6.12 -1.07 11.97
C ASN A 47 -5.49 -1.59 10.67
N VAL A 48 -6.05 -2.67 10.12
CA VAL A 48 -5.52 -3.31 8.89
C VAL A 48 -5.32 -2.25 7.82
N LEU A 49 -6.19 -1.24 7.77
CA LEU A 49 -6.14 -0.16 6.79
C LEU A 49 -4.94 0.79 6.97
N SER A 50 -4.31 0.84 8.16
CA SER A 50 -3.11 1.67 8.42
C SER A 50 -1.79 0.93 8.23
N ARG A 51 -1.82 -0.32 7.77
CA ARG A 51 -0.60 -1.03 7.39
C ARG A 51 -0.03 -0.46 6.08
N PRO A 52 1.28 -0.21 5.98
CA PRO A 52 1.88 0.43 4.80
C PRO A 52 1.58 -0.26 3.47
N VAL A 53 1.46 -1.59 3.46
CA VAL A 53 1.09 -2.35 2.26
C VAL A 53 -0.37 -2.11 1.86
N ILE A 54 -1.26 -1.99 2.85
CA ILE A 54 -2.68 -1.74 2.62
C ILE A 54 -2.93 -0.29 2.18
N GLU A 55 -2.21 0.68 2.75
CA GLU A 55 -2.27 2.07 2.29
C GLU A 55 -1.92 2.21 0.80
N LYS A 56 -0.95 1.42 0.30
CA LYS A 56 -0.62 1.39 -1.13
C LYS A 56 -1.73 0.79 -1.99
N LEU A 57 -2.43 -0.25 -1.50
CA LEU A 57 -3.62 -0.79 -2.17
C LEU A 57 -4.78 0.21 -2.19
N ILE A 58 -5.01 0.90 -1.08
CA ILE A 58 -6.02 1.95 -1.00
C ILE A 58 -5.68 3.08 -1.98
N LEU A 59 -4.42 3.49 -2.07
CA LEU A 59 -3.97 4.49 -3.04
C LEU A 59 -4.25 4.05 -4.47
N LEU A 60 -3.95 2.79 -4.83
CA LEU A 60 -4.27 2.21 -6.14
C LEU A 60 -5.77 2.31 -6.46
N MET A 61 -6.62 1.82 -5.57
CA MET A 61 -8.08 1.83 -5.76
C MET A 61 -8.63 3.26 -5.85
N LYS A 62 -8.16 4.16 -4.99
CA LYS A 62 -8.55 5.59 -5.03
C LYS A 62 -8.15 6.24 -6.35
N THR A 63 -6.93 5.99 -6.84
CA THR A 63 -6.46 6.56 -8.10
C THR A 63 -7.29 6.05 -9.27
N ILE A 64 -7.61 4.75 -9.33
CA ILE A 64 -8.45 4.18 -10.39
C ILE A 64 -9.86 4.81 -10.38
N GLY A 65 -10.48 4.92 -9.19
CA GLY A 65 -11.75 5.62 -9.03
C GLY A 65 -11.68 7.12 -9.37
N GLY A 66 -10.55 7.77 -9.03
CA GLY A 66 -10.27 9.17 -9.36
C GLY A 66 -10.15 9.43 -10.86
N ILE A 67 -9.48 8.53 -11.60
CA ILE A 67 -9.35 8.59 -13.07
C ILE A 67 -10.75 8.60 -13.71
N ARG A 68 -11.63 7.70 -13.29
CA ARG A 68 -13.02 7.63 -13.79
C ARG A 68 -13.78 8.94 -13.59
N ASN A 69 -13.56 9.60 -12.47
CA ASN A 69 -14.29 10.80 -12.07
C ASN A 69 -13.57 12.10 -12.45
N GLY A 70 -12.38 12.03 -13.10
CA GLY A 70 -11.54 13.20 -13.40
C GLY A 70 -10.97 13.89 -12.14
N GLN A 71 -10.70 13.12 -11.08
CA GLN A 71 -10.25 13.59 -9.77
C GLN A 71 -8.98 12.86 -9.28
N GLU A 72 -8.16 12.34 -10.19
CA GLU A 72 -6.95 11.58 -9.85
C GLU A 72 -5.85 12.41 -9.16
N GLY A 73 -5.73 13.67 -9.50
CA GLY A 73 -4.93 14.69 -8.84
C GLY A 73 -3.59 14.21 -8.25
N VAL A 74 -3.39 14.49 -6.95
CA VAL A 74 -2.16 14.15 -6.20
C VAL A 74 -1.96 12.63 -6.04
N ASP A 75 -3.05 11.86 -6.03
CA ASP A 75 -2.99 10.41 -5.84
C ASP A 75 -2.27 9.72 -7.01
N LEU A 76 -2.50 10.16 -8.25
CA LEU A 76 -1.81 9.61 -9.42
C LEU A 76 -0.29 9.90 -9.37
N PHE A 77 0.12 11.12 -9.01
CA PHE A 77 1.54 11.43 -8.84
C PHE A 77 2.20 10.54 -7.77
N THR A 78 1.53 10.38 -6.63
CA THR A 78 2.00 9.53 -5.54
C THR A 78 2.07 8.06 -5.95
N LEU A 79 1.10 7.60 -6.75
CA LEU A 79 1.03 6.25 -7.27
C LEU A 79 2.18 5.94 -8.25
N LEU A 80 2.49 6.85 -9.17
CA LEU A 80 3.59 6.68 -10.13
C LEU A 80 4.96 6.51 -9.43
N ASN A 81 5.11 7.08 -8.24
CA ASN A 81 6.32 6.94 -7.41
C ASN A 81 6.36 5.62 -6.61
N GLN A 82 5.36 4.75 -6.70
CA GLN A 82 5.38 3.48 -5.98
C GLN A 82 6.35 2.48 -6.59
N PRO A 83 7.06 1.69 -5.76
CA PRO A 83 8.15 0.82 -6.20
C PRO A 83 7.70 -0.30 -7.16
N PHE A 84 6.45 -0.74 -7.10
CA PHE A 84 5.94 -1.80 -7.96
C PHE A 84 5.76 -1.38 -9.43
N PHE A 85 5.63 -0.09 -9.73
CA PHE A 85 5.63 0.41 -11.11
C PHE A 85 7.05 0.64 -11.67
N ASN A 86 8.03 0.80 -10.77
CA ASN A 86 9.43 1.00 -11.16
C ASN A 86 9.63 2.09 -12.24
N CYS A 87 8.87 3.19 -12.15
CA CYS A 87 9.01 4.33 -13.02
C CYS A 87 10.26 5.16 -12.65
N ASN A 88 10.86 5.82 -13.64
CA ASN A 88 11.96 6.74 -13.41
C ASN A 88 11.43 8.02 -12.75
N GLN A 89 11.98 8.38 -11.58
CA GLN A 89 11.55 9.57 -10.82
C GLN A 89 11.73 10.87 -11.61
N LEU A 90 12.80 11.00 -12.41
CA LEU A 90 13.01 12.18 -13.25
C LEU A 90 11.94 12.28 -14.34
N ASP A 91 11.54 11.16 -14.92
CA ASP A 91 10.47 11.13 -15.93
C ASP A 91 9.11 11.51 -15.32
N ILE A 92 8.82 11.08 -14.09
CA ILE A 92 7.61 11.50 -13.36
C ILE A 92 7.62 13.02 -13.14
N LEU A 93 8.76 13.61 -12.74
CA LEU A 93 8.89 15.05 -12.55
C LEU A 93 8.77 15.82 -13.87
N LYS A 94 9.40 15.33 -14.96
CA LYS A 94 9.27 15.92 -16.31
C LYS A 94 7.82 15.89 -16.78
N LEU A 95 7.11 14.78 -16.56
CA LEU A 95 5.69 14.62 -16.88
C LEU A 95 4.82 15.60 -16.08
N SER A 96 5.04 15.71 -14.76
CA SER A 96 4.30 16.64 -13.91
C SER A 96 4.49 18.08 -14.34
N ARG A 97 5.73 18.48 -14.68
CA ARG A 97 6.02 19.81 -15.19
C ARG A 97 5.34 20.07 -16.53
N PHE A 98 5.40 19.10 -17.44
CA PHE A 98 4.70 19.19 -18.72
C PHE A 98 3.19 19.36 -18.55
N ALA A 99 2.56 18.61 -17.64
CA ALA A 99 1.15 18.77 -17.31
C ALA A 99 0.82 20.19 -16.80
N ALA A 100 1.64 20.70 -15.89
CA ALA A 100 1.47 22.04 -15.33
C ALA A 100 1.64 23.14 -16.41
N ASP A 101 2.68 23.04 -17.25
CA ASP A 101 2.95 24.00 -18.32
C ASP A 101 1.81 24.04 -19.36
N LYS A 102 1.19 22.89 -19.63
CA LYS A 102 0.05 22.76 -20.55
C LYS A 102 -1.31 22.97 -19.89
N LYS A 103 -1.35 23.17 -18.56
CA LYS A 103 -2.59 23.31 -17.75
C LYS A 103 -3.56 22.13 -17.96
N MET A 104 -3.02 20.93 -18.01
CA MET A 104 -3.78 19.69 -18.19
C MET A 104 -3.64 18.78 -16.98
N GLN A 105 -4.56 17.81 -16.83
CA GLN A 105 -4.47 16.80 -15.78
C GLN A 105 -3.28 15.87 -16.03
N LEU A 106 -2.73 15.29 -14.94
CA LEU A 106 -1.59 14.39 -15.04
C LEU A 106 -1.94 13.11 -15.83
N TRP A 107 -3.20 12.66 -15.73
CA TRP A 107 -3.72 11.53 -16.50
C TRP A 107 -3.72 11.79 -18.00
N ASP A 108 -4.12 13.00 -18.42
CA ASP A 108 -4.09 13.41 -19.83
C ASP A 108 -2.65 13.53 -20.33
N ALA A 109 -1.74 14.05 -19.50
CA ALA A 109 -0.32 14.14 -19.80
C ALA A 109 0.32 12.75 -20.00
N LEU A 110 -0.09 11.73 -19.24
CA LEU A 110 0.29 10.33 -19.49
C LEU A 110 -0.16 9.82 -20.87
N GLY A 111 -1.19 10.41 -21.46
CA GLY A 111 -1.67 10.10 -22.82
C GLY A 111 -0.92 10.80 -23.94
N SER A 112 -0.16 11.84 -23.60
CA SER A 112 0.58 12.66 -24.57
C SER A 112 1.97 13.00 -24.00
N LEU A 113 2.79 11.97 -23.78
CA LEU A 113 4.08 12.08 -23.10
C LEU A 113 5.01 13.14 -23.74
N PRO A 114 5.78 13.91 -22.92
CA PRO A 114 6.79 14.82 -23.44
C PRO A 114 7.94 14.03 -24.12
N PRO A 115 8.62 14.64 -25.12
CA PRO A 115 9.61 13.93 -25.94
C PRO A 115 10.96 13.65 -25.25
N ASN A 116 11.19 14.23 -24.08
CA ASN A 116 12.49 14.22 -23.38
C ASN A 116 12.52 13.27 -22.16
N LEU A 117 11.76 12.19 -22.20
CA LEU A 117 11.76 11.15 -21.17
C LEU A 117 12.88 10.14 -21.43
N ASP A 118 13.44 9.58 -20.35
CA ASP A 118 14.50 8.57 -20.41
C ASP A 118 13.93 7.14 -20.57
N SER A 119 12.74 6.89 -20.02
CA SER A 119 12.05 5.58 -20.05
C SER A 119 10.53 5.75 -20.25
N PRO A 120 10.09 6.29 -21.40
CA PRO A 120 8.68 6.59 -21.66
C PRO A 120 7.79 5.34 -21.67
N GLU A 121 8.35 4.18 -22.03
CA GLU A 121 7.64 2.91 -22.09
C GLU A 121 7.04 2.49 -20.74
N LYS A 122 7.70 2.81 -19.63
CA LYS A 122 7.20 2.50 -18.29
C LYS A 122 5.94 3.30 -17.96
N LEU A 123 5.94 4.59 -18.25
CA LEU A 123 4.78 5.47 -18.07
C LEU A 123 3.63 5.06 -18.98
N THR A 124 3.91 4.71 -20.25
CA THR A 124 2.93 4.18 -21.18
C THR A 124 2.30 2.89 -20.66
N ASN A 125 3.13 1.97 -20.14
CA ASN A 125 2.66 0.71 -19.57
C ASN A 125 1.74 0.94 -18.36
N VAL A 126 2.13 1.84 -17.43
CA VAL A 126 1.30 2.19 -16.27
C VAL A 126 -0.04 2.75 -16.72
N ARG A 127 -0.05 3.66 -17.71
CA ARG A 127 -1.29 4.19 -18.27
C ARG A 127 -2.19 3.07 -18.82
N SER A 128 -1.63 2.14 -19.58
CA SER A 128 -2.39 1.00 -20.12
C SER A 128 -3.00 0.16 -19.00
N ILE A 129 -2.20 -0.20 -17.99
CA ILE A 129 -2.65 -1.00 -16.84
C ILE A 129 -3.80 -0.29 -16.10
N LEU A 130 -3.64 1.00 -15.78
CA LEU A 130 -4.66 1.76 -15.05
C LEU A 130 -5.93 1.94 -15.87
N SER A 131 -5.83 2.16 -17.19
CA SER A 131 -6.97 2.25 -18.09
C SER A 131 -7.74 0.93 -18.20
N ASP A 132 -7.04 -0.20 -18.23
CA ASP A 132 -7.66 -1.53 -18.24
C ASP A 132 -8.38 -1.81 -16.91
N LEU A 133 -7.75 -1.47 -15.78
CA LEU A 133 -8.34 -1.66 -14.46
C LEU A 133 -9.55 -0.76 -14.22
N GLU A 134 -9.52 0.46 -14.74
CA GLU A 134 -10.65 1.39 -14.67
C GLU A 134 -11.88 0.84 -15.39
N ARG A 135 -11.70 0.17 -16.54
CA ARG A 135 -12.80 -0.51 -17.26
C ARG A 135 -13.27 -1.76 -16.52
N ASP A 136 -12.33 -2.59 -16.03
CA ASP A 136 -12.64 -3.83 -15.31
C ASP A 136 -13.43 -3.58 -14.01
N ASP A 137 -13.13 -2.48 -13.28
CA ASP A 137 -13.85 -2.06 -12.06
C ASP A 137 -15.33 -1.72 -12.34
N ALA A 138 -15.64 -1.24 -13.57
CA ALA A 138 -16.99 -0.88 -13.94
C ALA A 138 -17.91 -2.09 -14.22
N GLU A 139 -17.37 -3.25 -14.61
CA GLU A 139 -18.13 -4.30 -15.28
C GLU A 139 -18.15 -5.65 -14.55
N GLY A 140 -17.39 -5.84 -13.45
CA GLY A 140 -17.18 -7.16 -12.87
C GLY A 140 -17.31 -7.28 -11.34
N PRO A 141 -17.28 -8.54 -10.81
CA PRO A 141 -17.22 -8.78 -9.38
C PRO A 141 -15.92 -8.20 -8.79
N PHE A 142 -16.04 -7.61 -7.60
CA PHE A 142 -14.88 -6.99 -6.90
C PHE A 142 -13.70 -7.96 -6.72
N THR A 143 -13.96 -9.24 -6.44
CA THR A 143 -12.90 -10.23 -6.27
C THR A 143 -12.05 -10.41 -7.52
N LEU A 144 -12.66 -10.44 -8.69
CA LEU A 144 -11.97 -10.56 -9.98
C LEU A 144 -11.19 -9.28 -10.33
N PHE A 145 -11.78 -8.12 -10.06
CA PHE A 145 -11.09 -6.83 -10.18
C PHE A 145 -9.86 -6.78 -9.29
N PHE A 146 -10.00 -7.17 -8.01
CA PHE A 146 -8.91 -7.13 -7.05
C PHE A 146 -7.76 -8.09 -7.43
N GLU A 147 -8.06 -9.29 -7.89
CA GLU A 147 -7.07 -10.22 -8.41
C GLU A 147 -6.30 -9.63 -9.59
N LYS A 148 -7.00 -9.06 -10.57
CA LYS A 148 -6.37 -8.37 -11.70
C LYS A 148 -5.52 -7.18 -11.26
N LEU A 149 -5.99 -6.40 -10.30
CA LEU A 149 -5.26 -5.28 -9.73
C LEU A 149 -3.92 -5.74 -9.14
N LEU A 150 -3.90 -6.79 -8.31
CA LEU A 150 -2.68 -7.30 -7.69
C LEU A 150 -1.66 -7.80 -8.73
N HIS A 151 -2.14 -8.50 -9.78
CA HIS A 151 -1.27 -9.07 -10.81
C HIS A 151 -0.81 -8.05 -11.84
N LYS A 152 -1.72 -7.29 -12.45
CA LYS A 152 -1.39 -6.36 -13.55
C LYS A 152 -0.46 -5.22 -13.12
N THR A 153 -0.61 -4.74 -11.88
CA THR A 153 0.23 -3.64 -11.36
C THR A 153 1.63 -4.08 -10.93
N GLY A 154 1.90 -5.39 -10.84
CA GLY A 154 3.14 -5.92 -10.26
C GLY A 154 3.19 -5.82 -8.73
N PHE A 155 2.06 -5.46 -8.09
CA PHE A 155 1.97 -5.31 -6.64
C PHE A 155 2.28 -6.62 -5.91
N LEU A 156 1.74 -7.74 -6.40
CA LEU A 156 1.98 -9.06 -5.81
C LEU A 156 3.46 -9.44 -5.91
N ASP A 157 4.08 -9.22 -7.06
CA ASP A 157 5.52 -9.48 -7.26
C ASP A 157 6.39 -8.63 -6.33
N TRP A 158 6.00 -7.37 -6.14
CA TRP A 158 6.67 -6.48 -5.19
C TRP A 158 6.55 -6.97 -3.75
N CYS A 159 5.39 -7.47 -3.33
CA CYS A 159 5.21 -8.09 -2.02
C CYS A 159 6.11 -9.31 -1.85
N LEU A 160 6.15 -10.20 -2.84
CA LEU A 160 6.89 -11.47 -2.78
C LEU A 160 8.42 -11.30 -2.78
N LYS A 161 8.93 -10.24 -3.41
CA LYS A 161 10.39 -9.96 -3.50
C LYS A 161 10.96 -9.26 -2.26
N SER A 162 10.15 -8.96 -1.28
CA SER A 162 10.57 -8.25 -0.06
C SER A 162 11.01 -9.22 1.02
N ASP A 163 11.93 -8.79 1.89
CA ASP A 163 12.37 -9.55 3.07
C ASP A 163 11.22 -9.84 4.05
N ASP A 164 10.20 -8.98 4.06
CA ASP A 164 8.97 -9.07 4.85
C ASP A 164 7.77 -9.62 4.06
N ALA A 165 8.01 -10.45 3.02
CA ALA A 165 6.98 -10.96 2.11
C ALA A 165 5.80 -11.63 2.84
N ILE A 166 6.09 -12.46 3.85
CA ILE A 166 5.05 -13.18 4.61
C ILE A 166 4.15 -12.19 5.35
N GLU A 167 4.71 -11.15 5.98
CA GLU A 167 3.95 -10.14 6.71
C GLU A 167 3.08 -9.31 5.75
N ARG A 168 3.61 -8.94 4.57
CA ARG A 168 2.85 -8.22 3.54
C ARG A 168 1.68 -9.04 3.02
N LEU A 169 1.91 -10.31 2.71
CA LEU A 169 0.85 -11.23 2.24
C LEU A 169 -0.21 -11.46 3.31
N ASN A 170 0.19 -11.66 4.57
CA ASN A 170 -0.73 -11.77 5.69
C ASN A 170 -1.57 -10.49 5.87
N SER A 171 -0.95 -9.32 5.66
CA SER A 171 -1.66 -8.05 5.72
C SER A 171 -2.71 -7.94 4.61
N VAL A 172 -2.36 -8.32 3.37
CA VAL A 172 -3.32 -8.33 2.25
C VAL A 172 -4.44 -9.34 2.51
N ASN A 173 -4.11 -10.55 2.98
CA ASN A 173 -5.10 -11.58 3.28
C ASN A 173 -6.07 -11.16 4.40
N SER A 174 -5.60 -10.39 5.38
CA SER A 174 -6.44 -9.87 6.47
C SER A 174 -7.49 -8.83 6.05
N LEU A 175 -7.51 -8.38 4.78
CA LEU A 175 -8.61 -7.59 4.22
C LEU A 175 -9.85 -8.43 3.92
N PHE A 176 -9.71 -9.76 3.84
CA PHE A 176 -10.77 -10.69 3.45
C PHE A 176 -11.23 -11.58 4.61
N SER A 177 -10.64 -11.39 5.79
CA SER A 177 -10.99 -12.10 7.03
C SER A 177 -11.96 -11.30 7.86
#